data_187a798cf137e5df913d51227209adcf
#
_entry.id   187a798cf137e5df913d51227209adcf
#
_cell.length_a   1.000
_cell.length_b   1.000
_cell.length_c   1.000
_cell.angle_alpha   90.00
_cell.angle_beta   90.00
_cell.angle_gamma   90.00
#
_symmetry.space_group_name_H-M   'P 1'
#
loop_
_entity.id
_entity.type
_entity.pdbx_description
1 polymer ?
#
loop_
_entity_poly.entity_id
_entity_poly.type
_entity_poly.pdbx_seq_one_letter_code
_entity_poly.pdbx_strand_id
1 'polypeptide(L)'
;LIKESEDGFSVQRTNGQWYIYYNDEKNYRRINNTIMHEIGHIVLDHSEDSELAEKEVNFFAKYALAPPVLIHKLKLDNPESIVQVFEISYEAARYAYHYYKKWLRHGYGESDYTDYERQILHLFDPAS
;
A
#
# COMPACT_ATOMS: atom_id res chain seq x y z
N LEU A 1 8.34 14.67 16.60
CA LEU A 1 7.15 14.42 17.40
C LEU A 1 6.12 13.68 16.59
N ILE A 2 5.69 12.57 17.11
CA ILE A 2 4.79 11.69 16.42
C ILE A 2 3.37 12.17 16.63
N LYS A 3 2.67 12.37 15.54
CA LYS A 3 1.28 12.77 15.60
C LYS A 3 0.43 11.54 15.85
N GLU A 4 -0.11 11.42 17.04
CA GLU A 4 -1.04 10.36 17.36
C GLU A 4 -2.34 10.59 16.61
N SER A 5 -2.87 9.54 16.00
CA SER A 5 -4.19 9.56 15.42
C SER A 5 -5.05 8.51 16.10
N GLU A 6 -6.37 8.62 15.93
CA GLU A 6 -7.30 7.63 16.45
C GLU A 6 -6.99 6.23 15.92
N ASP A 7 -6.42 6.13 14.73
CA ASP A 7 -6.16 4.85 14.07
C ASP A 7 -4.82 4.24 14.45
N GLY A 8 -3.78 5.07 14.64
CA GLY A 8 -2.46 4.56 14.98
C GLY A 8 -1.34 5.57 14.79
N PHE A 9 -0.14 5.15 15.16
CA PHE A 9 1.06 5.97 15.05
C PHE A 9 2.30 5.09 15.05
N SER A 10 3.45 5.64 14.64
CA SER A 10 4.73 4.94 14.66
C SER A 10 5.72 5.64 15.59
N VAL A 11 6.60 4.85 16.21
CA VAL A 11 7.62 5.31 17.15
C VAL A 11 8.93 4.63 16.84
N GLN A 12 10.01 5.40 16.75
CA GLN A 12 11.35 4.84 16.70
C GLN A 12 11.95 4.81 18.10
N ARG A 13 12.36 3.63 18.56
CA ARG A 13 12.99 3.44 19.86
C ARG A 13 14.48 3.77 19.81
N THR A 14 15.10 3.93 20.98
CA THR A 14 16.52 4.27 21.09
C THR A 14 17.45 3.24 20.46
N ASN A 15 17.00 1.99 20.31
CA ASN A 15 17.76 0.94 19.63
C ASN A 15 17.62 1.00 18.10
N GLY A 16 16.94 2.00 17.55
CA GLY A 16 16.74 2.17 16.13
C GLY A 16 15.54 1.40 15.54
N GLN A 17 14.93 0.53 16.33
CA GLN A 17 13.80 -0.24 15.86
C GLN A 17 12.53 0.60 15.81
N TRP A 18 11.69 0.35 14.79
CA TRP A 18 10.41 1.00 14.63
C TRP A 18 9.30 0.11 15.18
N TYR A 19 8.34 0.73 15.85
CA TYR A 19 7.14 0.09 16.36
C TYR A 19 5.93 0.83 15.83
N ILE A 20 4.98 0.09 15.31
CA ILE A 20 3.73 0.63 14.81
C ILE A 20 2.62 0.21 15.77
N TYR A 21 1.93 1.20 16.32
CA TYR A 21 0.79 0.98 17.20
C TYR A 21 -0.49 1.28 16.42
N TYR A 22 -1.47 0.42 16.52
CA TYR A 22 -2.73 0.58 15.82
C TYR A 22 -3.90 0.28 16.74
N ASN A 23 -5.05 0.85 16.42
CA ASN A 23 -6.27 0.64 17.19
C ASN A 23 -6.97 -0.63 16.69
N ASP A 24 -6.94 -1.69 17.49
CA ASP A 24 -7.51 -2.99 17.13
C ASP A 24 -9.04 -3.01 17.19
N GLU A 25 -9.67 -1.95 17.65
CA GLU A 25 -11.13 -1.80 17.62
C GLU A 25 -11.64 -1.41 16.23
N LYS A 26 -10.76 -0.97 15.34
CA LYS A 26 -11.12 -0.65 13.96
C LYS A 26 -11.27 -1.92 13.14
N ASN A 27 -11.97 -1.86 11.99
CA ASN A 27 -12.12 -3.01 11.14
C ASN A 27 -10.79 -3.39 10.48
N TYR A 28 -10.69 -4.64 10.04
CA TYR A 28 -9.47 -5.24 9.50
C TYR A 28 -8.88 -4.43 8.34
N ARG A 29 -9.74 -3.97 7.43
CA ARG A 29 -9.28 -3.21 6.25
C ARG A 29 -8.69 -1.87 6.64
N ARG A 30 -9.28 -1.21 7.64
CA ARG A 30 -8.78 0.07 8.15
C ARG A 30 -7.47 -0.12 8.89
N ILE A 31 -7.33 -1.21 9.66
CA ILE A 31 -6.08 -1.55 10.34
C ILE A 31 -4.96 -1.76 9.32
N ASN A 32 -5.21 -2.52 8.26
CA ASN A 32 -4.21 -2.75 7.21
C ASN A 32 -3.77 -1.45 6.56
N ASN A 33 -4.72 -0.57 6.25
CA ASN A 33 -4.38 0.74 5.67
C ASN A 33 -3.56 1.59 6.63
N THR A 34 -3.88 1.57 7.92
CA THR A 34 -3.13 2.30 8.94
C THR A 34 -1.70 1.79 9.03
N ILE A 35 -1.51 0.47 9.08
CA ILE A 35 -0.17 -0.11 9.17
C ILE A 35 0.65 0.25 7.93
N MET A 36 0.08 0.14 6.73
CA MET A 36 0.80 0.51 5.51
C MET A 36 1.09 2.00 5.43
N HIS A 37 0.20 2.84 5.95
CA HIS A 37 0.42 4.28 6.04
C HIS A 37 1.65 4.59 6.91
N GLU A 38 1.76 3.94 8.08
CA GLU A 38 2.90 4.12 8.98
C GLU A 38 4.19 3.57 8.39
N ILE A 39 4.12 2.42 7.73
CA ILE A 39 5.27 1.87 7.00
C ILE A 39 5.74 2.86 5.93
N GLY A 40 4.80 3.50 5.24
CA GLY A 40 5.13 4.51 4.23
C GLY A 40 5.92 5.68 4.80
N HIS A 41 5.54 6.19 5.97
CA HIS A 41 6.30 7.25 6.63
C HIS A 41 7.73 6.80 6.96
N ILE A 42 7.89 5.57 7.41
CA ILE A 42 9.21 5.01 7.75
C ILE A 42 10.06 4.84 6.49
N VAL A 43 9.50 4.23 5.45
CA VAL A 43 10.23 3.93 4.21
C VAL A 43 10.63 5.19 3.46
N LEU A 44 9.72 6.18 3.42
CA LEU A 44 9.97 7.44 2.72
C LEU A 44 10.75 8.44 3.58
N ASP A 45 11.09 8.06 4.81
CA ASP A 45 11.92 8.85 5.74
C ASP A 45 11.35 10.25 5.97
N HIS A 46 10.05 10.32 6.23
CA HIS A 46 9.39 11.59 6.52
C HIS A 46 9.68 12.02 7.96
N SER A 47 10.51 13.03 8.12
CA SER A 47 10.83 13.60 9.43
C SER A 47 9.82 14.68 9.85
N GLU A 48 9.07 15.22 8.91
CA GLU A 48 8.08 16.26 9.16
C GLU A 48 6.73 15.88 8.56
N ASP A 49 5.68 16.25 9.27
CA ASP A 49 4.32 16.08 8.79
C ASP A 49 3.98 17.25 7.89
N SER A 50 3.87 17.03 6.59
CA SER A 50 3.51 18.02 5.60
C SER A 50 2.42 17.47 4.70
N GLU A 51 1.72 18.36 4.01
CA GLU A 51 0.70 17.96 3.04
C GLU A 51 1.28 17.08 1.94
N LEU A 52 2.48 17.42 1.46
CA LEU A 52 3.16 16.62 0.44
C LEU A 52 3.53 15.24 0.98
N ALA A 53 4.09 15.17 2.20
CA ALA A 53 4.46 13.91 2.83
C ALA A 53 3.22 13.01 3.00
N GLU A 54 2.10 13.58 3.41
CA GLU A 54 0.86 12.81 3.57
C GLU A 54 0.35 12.28 2.22
N LYS A 55 0.45 13.07 1.16
CA LYS A 55 0.06 12.60 -0.18
C LYS A 55 0.93 11.45 -0.65
N GLU A 56 2.25 11.56 -0.43
CA GLU A 56 3.18 10.49 -0.81
C GLU A 56 2.91 9.20 -0.05
N VAL A 57 2.66 9.30 1.25
CA VAL A 57 2.37 8.13 2.07
C VAL A 57 1.04 7.48 1.68
N ASN A 58 0.02 8.29 1.41
CA ASN A 58 -1.27 7.76 0.96
C ASN A 58 -1.13 7.02 -0.36
N PHE A 59 -0.37 7.56 -1.29
CA PHE A 59 -0.09 6.88 -2.55
C PHE A 59 0.65 5.56 -2.32
N PHE A 60 1.69 5.58 -1.47
CA PHE A 60 2.46 4.39 -1.14
C PHE A 60 1.58 3.30 -0.54
N ALA A 61 0.74 3.66 0.43
CA ALA A 61 -0.12 2.69 1.10
C ALA A 61 -1.10 2.02 0.12
N LYS A 62 -1.71 2.82 -0.74
CA LYS A 62 -2.66 2.29 -1.72
C LYS A 62 -1.98 1.41 -2.76
N TYR A 63 -0.79 1.80 -3.22
CA TYR A 63 -0.01 1.02 -4.15
C TYR A 63 0.41 -0.32 -3.54
N ALA A 64 0.91 -0.28 -2.29
CA ALA A 64 1.43 -1.48 -1.63
C ALA A 64 0.32 -2.48 -1.27
N LEU A 65 -0.89 -1.97 -0.96
CA LEU A 65 -2.01 -2.83 -0.59
C LEU A 65 -2.62 -3.56 -1.79
N ALA A 66 -2.55 -2.98 -2.97
CA ALA A 66 -3.10 -3.58 -4.18
C ALA A 66 -2.25 -3.18 -5.39
N PRO A 67 -1.05 -3.78 -5.54
CA PRO A 67 -0.14 -3.41 -6.63
C PRO A 67 -0.73 -3.71 -8.00
N PRO A 68 -0.56 -2.81 -8.97
CA PRO A 68 -1.09 -3.03 -10.33
C PRO A 68 -0.64 -4.34 -10.96
N VAL A 69 0.60 -4.76 -10.73
CA VAL A 69 1.12 -5.99 -11.31
C VAL A 69 0.36 -7.22 -10.82
N LEU A 70 -0.11 -7.23 -9.57
CA LEU A 70 -0.92 -8.31 -9.02
C LEU A 70 -2.36 -8.25 -9.53
N ILE A 71 -2.93 -7.04 -9.64
CA ILE A 71 -4.25 -6.86 -10.23
C ILE A 71 -4.26 -7.43 -11.65
N HIS A 72 -3.20 -7.16 -12.40
CA HIS A 72 -3.04 -7.66 -13.76
C HIS A 72 -2.88 -9.19 -13.79
N LYS A 73 -2.01 -9.73 -12.95
CA LYS A 73 -1.77 -11.18 -12.86
C LYS A 73 -3.06 -11.93 -12.53
N LEU A 74 -3.85 -11.41 -11.60
CA LEU A 74 -5.08 -12.04 -11.14
C LEU A 74 -6.28 -11.70 -12.02
N LYS A 75 -6.10 -10.87 -13.03
CA LYS A 75 -7.14 -10.48 -14.01
C LYS A 75 -8.37 -9.88 -13.33
N LEU A 76 -8.14 -9.02 -12.34
CA LEU A 76 -9.21 -8.34 -11.65
C LEU A 76 -9.65 -7.13 -12.48
N ASP A 77 -10.91 -7.09 -12.85
CA ASP A 77 -11.43 -6.12 -13.82
C ASP A 77 -12.42 -5.11 -13.25
N ASN A 78 -12.56 -5.09 -11.91
CA ASN A 78 -13.42 -4.12 -11.24
C ASN A 78 -12.98 -3.92 -9.79
N PRO A 79 -13.38 -2.79 -9.16
CA PRO A 79 -13.00 -2.54 -7.77
C PRO A 79 -13.53 -3.58 -6.78
N GLU A 80 -14.70 -4.14 -7.03
CA GLU A 80 -15.31 -5.12 -6.13
C GLU A 80 -14.45 -6.38 -6.00
N SER A 81 -13.85 -6.85 -7.08
CA SER A 81 -12.95 -8.01 -7.03
C SER A 81 -11.67 -7.68 -6.27
N ILE A 82 -11.19 -6.44 -6.37
CA ILE A 82 -10.01 -6.00 -5.63
C ILE A 82 -10.29 -5.97 -4.13
N VAL A 83 -11.48 -5.49 -3.73
CA VAL A 83 -11.91 -5.52 -2.33
C VAL A 83 -11.84 -6.95 -1.78
N GLN A 84 -12.35 -7.91 -2.54
CA GLN A 84 -12.42 -9.30 -2.08
C GLN A 84 -11.05 -9.96 -1.97
N VAL A 85 -10.18 -9.71 -2.95
CA VAL A 85 -8.86 -10.37 -2.98
C VAL A 85 -7.89 -9.74 -1.99
N PHE A 86 -7.84 -8.42 -1.93
CA PHE A 86 -6.85 -7.71 -1.13
C PHE A 86 -7.36 -7.26 0.23
N GLU A 87 -8.66 -7.46 0.50
CA GLU A 87 -9.29 -7.10 1.78
C GLU A 87 -9.08 -5.64 2.17
N ILE A 88 -9.24 -4.76 1.20
CA ILE A 88 -9.14 -3.31 1.41
C ILE A 88 -10.53 -2.67 1.26
N SER A 89 -10.65 -1.40 1.66
CA SER A 89 -11.90 -0.68 1.53
C SER A 89 -12.27 -0.50 0.06
N TYR A 90 -13.57 -0.30 -0.21
CA TYR A 90 -14.03 -0.04 -1.57
C TYR A 90 -13.41 1.24 -2.15
N GLU A 91 -13.27 2.28 -1.32
CA GLU A 91 -12.64 3.52 -1.76
C GLU A 91 -11.18 3.28 -2.18
N ALA A 92 -10.42 2.52 -1.37
CA ALA A 92 -9.04 2.18 -1.71
C ALA A 92 -8.99 1.33 -2.97
N ALA A 93 -9.92 0.40 -3.14
CA ALA A 93 -9.99 -0.45 -4.33
C ALA A 93 -10.29 0.35 -5.59
N ARG A 94 -11.21 1.34 -5.50
CA ARG A 94 -11.48 2.23 -6.63
C ARG A 94 -10.24 2.99 -7.05
N TYR A 95 -9.49 3.50 -6.08
CA TYR A 95 -8.25 4.21 -6.35
C TYR A 95 -7.22 3.28 -6.99
N ALA A 96 -7.05 2.08 -6.45
CA ALA A 96 -6.12 1.09 -6.98
C ALA A 96 -6.47 0.69 -8.41
N TYR A 97 -7.75 0.49 -8.69
CA TYR A 97 -8.21 0.14 -10.02
C TYR A 97 -7.98 1.27 -11.03
N HIS A 98 -8.24 2.51 -10.61
CA HIS A 98 -7.99 3.69 -11.45
C HIS A 98 -6.49 3.80 -11.79
N TYR A 99 -5.63 3.61 -10.80
CA TYR A 99 -4.18 3.61 -11.01
C TYR A 99 -3.74 2.45 -11.90
N TYR A 100 -4.32 1.27 -11.72
CA TYR A 100 -4.05 0.11 -12.55
C TYR A 100 -4.38 0.38 -14.02
N LYS A 101 -5.48 1.05 -14.31
CA LYS A 101 -5.85 1.40 -15.68
C LYS A 101 -4.83 2.34 -16.32
N LYS A 102 -4.29 3.28 -15.54
CA LYS A 102 -3.19 4.14 -16.02
C LYS A 102 -1.93 3.33 -16.28
N TRP A 103 -1.62 2.41 -15.40
CA TRP A 103 -0.48 1.51 -15.54
C TRP A 103 -0.57 0.70 -16.83
N LEU A 104 -1.74 0.16 -17.15
CA LEU A 104 -1.98 -0.57 -18.41
C LEU A 104 -1.76 0.32 -19.64
N ARG A 105 -2.19 1.57 -19.59
CA ARG A 105 -2.07 2.48 -20.74
C ARG A 105 -0.64 2.81 -21.11
N HIS A 106 0.29 2.64 -20.18
CA HIS A 106 1.71 2.86 -20.46
C HIS A 106 2.39 1.65 -21.12
N GLY A 107 1.61 0.64 -21.51
CA GLY A 107 2.09 -0.46 -22.34
C GLY A 107 3.02 -1.43 -21.63
N TYR A 108 2.82 -1.66 -20.35
CA TYR A 108 3.67 -2.57 -19.59
C TYR A 108 3.46 -4.02 -20.02
N GLY A 109 4.44 -4.57 -20.72
CA GLY A 109 4.58 -6.01 -20.89
C GLY A 109 5.48 -6.58 -19.80
N GLU A 110 5.62 -7.89 -19.75
CA GLU A 110 6.46 -8.56 -18.76
C GLU A 110 7.91 -8.06 -18.78
N SER A 111 8.41 -7.69 -19.95
CA SER A 111 9.77 -7.16 -20.10
C SER A 111 9.95 -5.77 -19.50
N ASP A 112 8.84 -5.07 -19.26
CA ASP A 112 8.86 -3.69 -18.75
C ASP A 112 8.65 -3.62 -17.24
N TYR A 113 8.48 -4.77 -16.59
CA TYR A 113 8.30 -4.78 -15.13
C TYR A 113 9.55 -4.28 -14.43
N THR A 114 9.36 -3.46 -13.41
CA THR A 114 10.45 -3.01 -12.55
C THR A 114 10.94 -4.18 -11.67
N ASP A 115 12.13 -4.02 -11.10
CA ASP A 115 12.65 -5.03 -10.18
C ASP A 115 11.71 -5.22 -8.98
N TYR A 116 11.11 -4.13 -8.49
CA TYR A 116 10.14 -4.20 -7.40
C TYR A 116 8.92 -5.04 -7.79
N GLU A 117 8.40 -4.83 -8.99
CA GLU A 117 7.25 -5.59 -9.49
C GLU A 117 7.57 -7.07 -9.64
N ARG A 118 8.77 -7.40 -10.11
CA ARG A 118 9.23 -8.80 -10.21
C ARG A 118 9.35 -9.44 -8.83
N GLN A 119 9.84 -8.70 -7.86
CA GLN A 119 9.92 -9.18 -6.48
C GLN A 119 8.53 -9.45 -5.88
N ILE A 120 7.57 -8.56 -6.13
CA ILE A 120 6.19 -8.77 -5.69
C ILE A 120 5.61 -10.05 -6.29
N LEU A 121 5.78 -10.24 -7.59
CA LEU A 121 5.29 -11.44 -8.26
C LEU A 121 5.93 -12.70 -7.70
N HIS A 122 7.23 -12.65 -7.42
CA HIS A 122 7.94 -13.79 -6.86
C HIS A 122 7.44 -14.15 -5.46
N LEU A 123 7.19 -13.13 -4.62
CA LEU A 123 6.66 -13.35 -3.28
C LEU A 123 5.25 -13.93 -3.30
N PHE A 124 4.44 -13.49 -4.26
CA PHE A 124 3.08 -13.98 -4.41
C PHE A 124 3.03 -15.41 -4.95
N ASP A 125 3.90 -15.74 -5.90
CA ASP A 125 4.00 -17.05 -6.53
C ASP A 125 5.47 -17.40 -6.77
N PRO A 126 6.15 -17.98 -5.75
CA PRO A 126 7.58 -18.28 -5.87
C PRO A 126 7.94 -19.25 -7.00
N ALA A 127 6.96 -20.01 -7.50
CA ALA A 127 7.17 -20.97 -8.59
C ALA A 127 7.13 -20.33 -9.97
N SER A 128 6.69 -19.07 -10.08
CA SER A 128 6.57 -18.40 -11.38
C SER A 128 7.81 -17.62 -11.78
#